data_78466d4c1b1b0eaeac253bcdb9eff14a
#
_entry.id   78466d4c1b1b0eaeac253bcdb9eff14a
#
_cell.length_a   1.000
_cell.length_b   1.000
_cell.length_c   1.000
_cell.angle_alpha   90.00
_cell.angle_beta   90.00
_cell.angle_gamma   90.00
#
_symmetry.space_group_name_H-M   'P 1'
#
loop_
_entity.id
_entity.type
_entity.pdbx_description
1 polymer ?
#
loop_
_entity_poly.entity_id
_entity_poly.type
_entity_poly.pdbx_seq_one_letter_code
_entity_poly.pdbx_strand_id
1 'polypeptide(L)'
;MLNTYYKIMNWYRNNWYYVGGIIFVILSIVMALFGEHIDPVRRIMIVGYRGLLIHQFEEYVLPGGFPMVWNIVQSGERKIYDRYPMNKNTSFICNVCIMYPLYIAGIIFSDCYIWGLMLMYFSITQIIIHGIIFNIKMRSIYNPGVATMMLILIPVGIYYIWYIASHFSLVWWYYVAAGVLLMPVSFCSLMLPIKLLADKESKHVWPTEECEKFHVMKRIR
;
A
#
# COMPACT_ATOMS: atom_id res chain seq x y z
N MET A 1 32.27 -8.45 1.64
CA MET A 1 30.88 -8.91 1.81
C MET A 1 29.99 -7.86 2.50
N LEU A 2 30.34 -7.33 3.67
CA LEU A 2 29.48 -6.38 4.41
C LEU A 2 29.19 -5.10 3.59
N ASN A 3 30.19 -4.53 2.94
CA ASN A 3 30.04 -3.30 2.12
C ASN A 3 29.12 -3.51 0.91
N THR A 4 29.16 -4.69 0.29
CA THR A 4 28.27 -5.04 -0.83
C THR A 4 26.83 -5.19 -0.36
N TYR A 5 26.60 -5.85 0.79
CA TYR A 5 25.28 -5.95 1.40
C TYR A 5 24.67 -4.59 1.70
N TYR A 6 25.41 -3.68 2.34
CA TYR A 6 24.94 -2.32 2.62
C TYR A 6 24.57 -1.55 1.34
N LYS A 7 25.35 -1.69 0.27
CA LYS A 7 25.04 -1.05 -1.02
C LYS A 7 23.74 -1.59 -1.62
N ILE A 8 23.53 -2.93 -1.61
CA ILE A 8 22.32 -3.56 -2.14
C ILE A 8 21.10 -3.13 -1.31
N MET A 9 21.18 -3.18 0.01
CA MET A 9 20.07 -2.78 0.89
C MET A 9 19.73 -1.29 0.75
N ASN A 10 20.74 -0.45 0.59
CA ASN A 10 20.50 0.98 0.36
C ASN A 10 19.86 1.23 -1.01
N TRP A 11 20.33 0.51 -2.06
CA TRP A 11 19.70 0.58 -3.36
C TRP A 11 18.24 0.11 -3.31
N TYR A 12 17.96 -1.03 -2.68
CA TYR A 12 16.59 -1.57 -2.56
C TYR A 12 15.68 -0.63 -1.78
N ARG A 13 16.12 -0.07 -0.66
CA ARG A 13 15.38 0.95 0.10
C ARG A 13 14.98 2.16 -0.76
N ASN A 14 15.80 2.53 -1.71
CA ASN A 14 15.54 3.68 -2.58
C ASN A 14 14.73 3.35 -3.85
N ASN A 15 14.59 2.06 -4.19
CA ASN A 15 14.00 1.63 -5.46
C ASN A 15 12.92 0.55 -5.31
N TRP A 16 12.46 0.28 -4.10
CA TRP A 16 11.53 -0.83 -3.81
C TRP A 16 10.23 -0.76 -4.62
N TYR A 17 9.73 0.42 -4.93
CA TYR A 17 8.54 0.61 -5.73
C TYR A 17 8.73 0.22 -7.21
N TYR A 18 9.92 0.39 -7.76
CA TYR A 18 10.25 -0.14 -9.09
C TYR A 18 10.35 -1.67 -9.07
N VAL A 19 10.96 -2.23 -8.01
CA VAL A 19 10.99 -3.68 -7.80
C VAL A 19 9.57 -4.23 -7.65
N GLY A 20 8.71 -3.53 -6.92
CA GLY A 20 7.27 -3.84 -6.82
C GLY A 20 6.58 -3.85 -8.18
N GLY A 21 6.86 -2.88 -9.03
CA GLY A 21 6.35 -2.84 -10.41
C GLY A 21 6.81 -4.03 -11.26
N ILE A 22 8.07 -4.44 -11.12
CA ILE A 22 8.60 -5.65 -11.79
C ILE A 22 7.88 -6.90 -11.27
N ILE A 23 7.72 -7.04 -9.96
CA ILE A 23 6.99 -8.16 -9.35
C ILE A 23 5.54 -8.19 -9.85
N PHE A 24 4.87 -7.03 -9.96
CA PHE A 24 3.53 -6.94 -10.55
C PHE A 24 3.48 -7.53 -11.97
N VAL A 25 4.44 -7.19 -12.84
CA VAL A 25 4.50 -7.73 -14.20
C VAL A 25 4.72 -9.23 -14.20
N ILE A 26 5.68 -9.72 -13.41
CA ILE A 26 5.98 -11.17 -13.30
C ILE A 26 4.73 -11.92 -12.81
N LEU A 27 4.10 -11.47 -11.73
CA LEU A 27 2.87 -12.10 -11.22
C LEU A 27 1.73 -12.03 -12.24
N SER A 28 1.66 -10.98 -13.07
CA SER A 28 0.65 -10.88 -14.13
C SER A 28 0.85 -11.94 -15.20
N ILE A 29 2.09 -12.19 -15.62
CA ILE A 29 2.43 -13.24 -16.57
C ILE A 29 2.14 -14.62 -15.96
N VAL A 30 2.56 -14.87 -14.73
CA VAL A 30 2.29 -16.15 -14.03
C VAL A 30 0.79 -16.40 -13.92
N MET A 31 0.01 -15.37 -13.57
CA MET A 31 -1.45 -15.50 -13.47
C MET A 31 -2.12 -15.72 -14.83
N ALA A 32 -1.59 -15.14 -15.90
CA ALA A 32 -2.11 -15.38 -17.26
C ALA A 32 -1.83 -16.81 -17.77
N LEU A 33 -0.67 -17.36 -17.40
CA LEU A 33 -0.26 -18.70 -17.87
C LEU A 33 -0.79 -19.85 -16.99
N PHE A 34 -0.86 -19.64 -15.68
CA PHE A 34 -1.10 -20.70 -14.71
C PHE A 34 -2.27 -20.43 -13.76
N GLY A 35 -2.95 -19.29 -13.90
CA GLY A 35 -3.97 -18.88 -12.95
C GLY A 35 -5.14 -19.86 -12.82
N GLU A 36 -5.47 -20.61 -13.87
CA GLU A 36 -6.54 -21.63 -13.84
C GLU A 36 -6.21 -22.82 -12.92
N HIS A 37 -4.93 -23.11 -12.71
CA HIS A 37 -4.46 -24.20 -11.84
C HIS A 37 -4.33 -23.77 -10.38
N ILE A 38 -4.55 -22.50 -10.06
CA ILE A 38 -4.45 -21.96 -8.70
C ILE A 38 -5.85 -21.97 -8.06
N ASP A 39 -5.91 -22.38 -6.79
CA ASP A 39 -7.14 -22.30 -6.00
C ASP A 39 -7.81 -20.91 -6.12
N PRO A 40 -9.14 -20.84 -6.30
CA PRO A 40 -9.82 -19.57 -6.57
C PRO A 40 -9.61 -18.50 -5.49
N VAL A 41 -9.62 -18.85 -4.21
CA VAL A 41 -9.41 -17.90 -3.11
C VAL A 41 -8.00 -17.37 -3.14
N ARG A 42 -7.02 -18.25 -3.28
CA ARG A 42 -5.60 -17.89 -3.42
C ARG A 42 -5.37 -17.01 -4.64
N ARG A 43 -6.03 -17.30 -5.75
CA ARG A 43 -5.99 -16.50 -6.98
C ARG A 43 -6.45 -15.07 -6.73
N ILE A 44 -7.58 -14.88 -6.04
CA ILE A 44 -8.08 -13.55 -5.69
C ILE A 44 -7.09 -12.82 -4.77
N MET A 45 -6.49 -13.53 -3.80
CA MET A 45 -5.45 -12.96 -2.94
C MET A 45 -4.21 -12.50 -3.71
N ILE A 46 -3.77 -13.27 -4.72
CA ILE A 46 -2.67 -12.86 -5.63
C ILE A 46 -3.07 -11.60 -6.41
N VAL A 47 -4.31 -11.52 -6.91
CA VAL A 47 -4.82 -10.33 -7.59
C VAL A 47 -4.84 -9.13 -6.63
N GLY A 48 -5.24 -9.31 -5.37
CA GLY A 48 -5.19 -8.29 -4.33
C GLY A 48 -3.76 -7.79 -4.08
N TYR A 49 -2.79 -8.69 -3.98
CA TYR A 49 -1.37 -8.32 -3.82
C TYR A 49 -0.84 -7.54 -5.05
N ARG A 50 -1.19 -7.98 -6.25
CA ARG A 50 -0.88 -7.22 -7.48
C ARG A 50 -1.51 -5.84 -7.46
N GLY A 51 -2.74 -5.74 -6.94
CA GLY A 51 -3.42 -4.46 -6.72
C GLY A 51 -2.63 -3.54 -5.80
N LEU A 52 -2.09 -4.05 -4.69
CA LEU A 52 -1.21 -3.30 -3.80
C LEU A 52 0.06 -2.81 -4.52
N LEU A 53 0.74 -3.68 -5.28
CA LEU A 53 1.99 -3.35 -5.97
C LEU A 53 1.80 -2.22 -6.99
N ILE A 54 0.74 -2.27 -7.80
CA ILE A 54 0.46 -1.23 -8.79
C ILE A 54 -0.06 0.06 -8.13
N HIS A 55 -0.77 -0.04 -6.99
CA HIS A 55 -1.17 1.10 -6.19
C HIS A 55 0.05 1.86 -5.66
N GLN A 56 1.02 1.14 -5.11
CA GLN A 56 2.29 1.73 -4.68
C GLN A 56 3.07 2.32 -5.86
N PHE A 57 3.01 1.72 -7.05
CA PHE A 57 3.62 2.29 -8.24
C PHE A 57 2.96 3.62 -8.63
N GLU A 58 1.64 3.74 -8.51
CA GLU A 58 0.94 5.01 -8.68
C GLU A 58 1.37 6.04 -7.62
N GLU A 59 1.47 5.64 -6.37
CA GLU A 59 1.85 6.52 -5.26
C GLU A 59 3.27 7.08 -5.35
N TYR A 60 4.24 6.25 -5.81
CA TYR A 60 5.66 6.58 -5.72
C TYR A 60 6.31 6.87 -7.09
N VAL A 61 5.72 6.40 -8.20
CA VAL A 61 6.33 6.50 -9.53
C VAL A 61 5.48 7.31 -10.49
N LEU A 62 4.24 6.91 -10.78
CA LEU A 62 3.42 7.48 -11.84
C LEU A 62 1.97 7.72 -11.41
N PRO A 63 1.59 8.95 -11.03
CA PRO A 63 2.40 10.18 -11.10
C PRO A 63 3.44 10.30 -9.99
N GLY A 64 3.35 9.52 -8.91
CA GLY A 64 4.19 9.65 -7.72
C GLY A 64 3.79 10.85 -6.85
N GLY A 65 4.59 11.13 -5.81
CA GLY A 65 4.38 12.28 -4.92
C GLY A 65 3.57 12.00 -3.67
N PHE A 66 3.12 10.76 -3.45
CA PHE A 66 2.38 10.38 -2.24
C PHE A 66 3.10 10.75 -0.93
N PRO A 67 4.43 10.58 -0.78
CA PRO A 67 5.11 11.02 0.45
C PRO A 67 4.89 12.49 0.77
N MET A 68 4.78 13.33 -0.25
CA MET A 68 4.50 14.77 -0.07
C MET A 68 3.04 15.00 0.31
N VAL A 69 2.10 14.23 -0.25
CA VAL A 69 0.70 14.27 0.19
C VAL A 69 0.63 13.89 1.68
N TRP A 70 1.35 12.86 2.10
CA TRP A 70 1.39 12.47 3.51
C TRP A 70 2.02 13.54 4.40
N ASN A 71 3.24 13.96 4.08
CA ASN A 71 4.00 14.89 4.92
C ASN A 71 3.36 16.28 4.99
N ILE A 72 2.92 16.81 3.86
CA ILE A 72 2.40 18.17 3.78
C ILE A 72 0.90 18.22 4.08
N VAL A 73 0.09 17.36 3.43
CA VAL A 73 -1.37 17.44 3.52
C VAL A 73 -1.89 16.76 4.78
N GLN A 74 -1.39 15.56 5.10
CA GLN A 74 -1.83 14.83 6.27
C GLN A 74 -1.20 15.37 7.54
N SER A 75 0.13 15.57 7.52
CA SER A 75 0.90 15.92 8.73
C SER A 75 1.10 17.42 8.92
N GLY A 76 0.82 18.25 7.91
CA GLY A 76 0.98 19.70 7.97
C GLY A 76 2.43 20.20 7.93
N GLU A 77 3.40 19.31 7.62
CA GLU A 77 4.81 19.69 7.59
C GLU A 77 5.15 20.45 6.29
N ARG A 78 5.67 21.67 6.40
CA ARG A 78 5.96 22.52 5.24
C ARG A 78 7.43 22.93 5.09
N LYS A 79 8.27 22.61 6.11
CA LYS A 79 9.70 23.01 6.11
C LYS A 79 10.60 21.87 5.72
N ILE A 80 10.41 20.73 6.38
CA ILE A 80 11.24 19.51 6.21
C ILE A 80 10.40 18.35 5.64
N TYR A 81 9.44 18.68 4.78
CA TYR A 81 8.51 17.73 4.16
C TYR A 81 9.21 16.66 3.32
N ASP A 82 10.48 16.87 2.95
CA ASP A 82 11.31 15.93 2.20
C ASP A 82 11.75 14.71 3.04
N ARG A 83 11.49 14.70 4.34
CA ARG A 83 11.91 13.61 5.24
C ARG A 83 11.01 13.37 6.46
N TYR A 84 10.12 14.28 6.81
CA TYR A 84 9.36 14.21 8.06
C TYR A 84 7.85 14.38 7.83
N PRO A 85 7.01 13.58 8.49
CA PRO A 85 7.34 12.41 9.32
C PRO A 85 7.69 11.16 8.51
N MET A 86 7.32 11.07 7.21
CA MET A 86 7.55 9.93 6.35
C MET A 86 8.80 10.16 5.49
N ASN A 87 9.91 9.53 5.86
CA ASN A 87 11.13 9.47 5.05
C ASN A 87 11.18 8.18 4.20
N LYS A 88 12.18 8.04 3.31
CA LYS A 88 12.33 6.85 2.45
C LYS A 88 12.45 5.54 3.24
N ASN A 89 13.10 5.57 4.40
CA ASN A 89 13.26 4.37 5.22
C ASN A 89 11.92 3.96 5.87
N THR A 90 11.16 4.92 6.38
CA THR A 90 9.82 4.69 6.94
C THR A 90 8.90 4.08 5.89
N SER A 91 8.88 4.67 4.69
CA SER A 91 8.09 4.18 3.57
C SER A 91 8.48 2.75 3.17
N PHE A 92 9.78 2.44 3.08
CA PHE A 92 10.29 1.10 2.82
C PHE A 92 9.82 0.09 3.89
N ILE A 93 9.92 0.45 5.17
CA ILE A 93 9.52 -0.45 6.27
C ILE A 93 8.03 -0.71 6.24
N CYS A 94 7.18 0.32 6.11
CA CYS A 94 5.73 0.14 6.03
C CYS A 94 5.33 -0.77 4.87
N ASN A 95 5.85 -0.51 3.69
CA ASN A 95 5.39 -1.19 2.49
C ASN A 95 6.06 -2.55 2.27
N VAL A 96 7.39 -2.61 2.36
CA VAL A 96 8.15 -3.84 2.04
C VAL A 96 8.29 -4.77 3.23
N CYS A 97 8.64 -4.22 4.41
CA CYS A 97 8.90 -5.08 5.58
C CYS A 97 7.63 -5.50 6.29
N ILE A 98 6.51 -4.78 6.13
CA ILE A 98 5.25 -5.08 6.83
C ILE A 98 4.17 -5.48 5.83
N MET A 99 3.78 -4.62 4.88
CA MET A 99 2.63 -4.90 4.01
C MET A 99 2.86 -6.09 3.07
N TYR A 100 4.05 -6.24 2.47
CA TYR A 100 4.32 -7.40 1.60
C TYR A 100 4.20 -8.73 2.35
N PRO A 101 4.84 -8.93 3.52
CA PRO A 101 4.65 -10.13 4.33
C PRO A 101 3.19 -10.42 4.69
N LEU A 102 2.39 -9.39 5.02
CA LEU A 102 0.97 -9.56 5.33
C LEU A 102 0.19 -10.12 4.15
N TYR A 103 0.40 -9.60 2.93
CA TYR A 103 -0.26 -10.11 1.72
C TYR A 103 0.28 -11.48 1.30
N ILE A 104 1.59 -11.72 1.40
CA ILE A 104 2.20 -13.02 1.11
C ILE A 104 1.65 -14.08 2.07
N ALA A 105 1.52 -13.76 3.36
CA ALA A 105 0.89 -14.66 4.33
C ALA A 105 -0.57 -14.96 3.95
N GLY A 106 -1.33 -13.96 3.49
CA GLY A 106 -2.70 -14.16 3.00
C GLY A 106 -2.78 -15.05 1.75
N ILE A 107 -1.76 -15.04 0.89
CA ILE A 107 -1.67 -15.94 -0.27
C ILE A 107 -1.32 -17.37 0.18
N ILE A 108 -0.36 -17.52 1.09
CA ILE A 108 0.08 -18.84 1.60
C ILE A 108 -1.04 -19.51 2.40
N PHE A 109 -1.66 -18.76 3.30
CA PHE A 109 -2.74 -19.22 4.19
C PHE A 109 -4.11 -18.77 3.68
N SER A 110 -4.41 -19.01 2.39
CA SER A 110 -5.63 -18.55 1.74
C SER A 110 -6.92 -19.09 2.39
N ASP A 111 -6.84 -20.19 3.12
CA ASP A 111 -7.95 -20.77 3.90
C ASP A 111 -8.23 -20.02 5.21
N CYS A 112 -7.35 -19.11 5.63
CA CYS A 112 -7.60 -18.23 6.75
C CYS A 112 -8.46 -17.04 6.30
N TYR A 113 -9.78 -17.27 6.15
CA TYR A 113 -10.71 -16.27 5.58
C TYR A 113 -10.75 -14.96 6.38
N ILE A 114 -10.59 -15.00 7.71
CA ILE A 114 -10.52 -13.78 8.53
C ILE A 114 -9.36 -12.89 8.07
N TRP A 115 -8.19 -13.50 7.81
CA TRP A 115 -7.01 -12.77 7.33
C TRP A 115 -7.23 -12.18 5.93
N GLY A 116 -7.78 -12.99 5.01
CA GLY A 116 -8.12 -12.54 3.67
C GLY A 116 -9.15 -11.39 3.68
N LEU A 117 -10.24 -11.53 4.46
CA LEU A 117 -11.24 -10.48 4.64
C LEU A 117 -10.63 -9.18 5.20
N MET A 118 -9.77 -9.28 6.21
CA MET A 118 -9.08 -8.13 6.79
C MET A 118 -8.22 -7.39 5.76
N LEU A 119 -7.45 -8.10 4.93
CA LEU A 119 -6.64 -7.49 3.87
C LEU A 119 -7.51 -6.83 2.79
N MET A 120 -8.64 -7.42 2.44
CA MET A 120 -9.57 -6.83 1.48
C MET A 120 -10.33 -5.62 2.07
N TYR A 121 -10.66 -5.64 3.34
CA TYR A 121 -11.18 -4.46 4.04
C TYR A 121 -10.14 -3.34 4.06
N PHE A 122 -8.85 -3.66 4.31
CA PHE A 122 -7.77 -2.69 4.20
C PHE A 122 -7.74 -2.04 2.81
N SER A 123 -7.85 -2.85 1.75
CA SER A 123 -7.91 -2.36 0.36
C SER A 123 -9.10 -1.43 0.10
N ILE A 124 -10.29 -1.77 0.60
CA ILE A 124 -11.50 -0.96 0.44
C ILE A 124 -11.40 0.34 1.26
N THR A 125 -10.84 0.28 2.47
CA THR A 125 -10.73 1.47 3.34
C THR A 125 -9.77 2.54 2.81
N GLN A 126 -8.97 2.24 1.78
CA GLN A 126 -8.20 3.28 1.06
C GLN A 126 -9.09 4.38 0.49
N ILE A 127 -10.39 4.12 0.25
CA ILE A 127 -11.34 5.16 -0.17
C ILE A 127 -11.44 6.30 0.85
N ILE A 128 -11.31 6.00 2.14
CA ILE A 128 -11.36 7.01 3.20
C ILE A 128 -10.16 7.94 3.10
N ILE A 129 -8.97 7.39 2.90
CA ILE A 129 -7.72 8.15 2.87
C ILE A 129 -7.58 8.89 1.54
N HIS A 130 -7.55 8.17 0.41
CA HIS A 130 -7.32 8.72 -0.91
C HIS A 130 -8.57 9.39 -1.50
N GLY A 131 -9.74 8.73 -1.38
CA GLY A 131 -10.97 9.21 -2.00
C GLY A 131 -11.60 10.39 -1.26
N ILE A 132 -11.49 10.43 0.08
CA ILE A 132 -12.17 11.42 0.91
C ILE A 132 -11.16 12.41 1.52
N ILE A 133 -10.30 11.95 2.42
CA ILE A 133 -9.48 12.84 3.26
C ILE A 133 -8.53 13.68 2.40
N PHE A 134 -7.74 13.04 1.54
CA PHE A 134 -6.76 13.77 0.72
C PHE A 134 -7.43 14.64 -0.33
N ASN A 135 -8.50 14.15 -0.98
CA ASN A 135 -9.22 14.94 -1.98
C ASN A 135 -9.85 16.21 -1.38
N ILE A 136 -10.46 16.10 -0.19
CA ILE A 136 -11.01 17.27 0.52
C ILE A 136 -9.91 18.24 0.91
N LYS A 137 -8.82 17.74 1.56
CA LYS A 137 -7.72 18.59 2.01
C LYS A 137 -6.99 19.27 0.86
N MET A 138 -6.86 18.61 -0.27
CA MET A 138 -6.19 19.12 -1.47
C MET A 138 -7.14 19.88 -2.41
N ARG A 139 -8.44 19.89 -2.14
CA ARG A 139 -9.47 20.43 -3.05
C ARG A 139 -9.31 19.88 -4.46
N SER A 140 -9.08 18.59 -4.58
CA SER A 140 -8.83 17.87 -5.82
C SER A 140 -9.65 16.59 -5.85
N ILE A 141 -10.08 16.18 -7.04
CA ILE A 141 -10.74 14.88 -7.25
C ILE A 141 -9.72 13.73 -7.41
N TYR A 142 -8.44 14.06 -7.50
CA TYR A 142 -7.37 13.10 -7.71
C TYR A 142 -6.15 13.42 -6.85
N ASN A 143 -5.57 12.36 -6.30
CA ASN A 143 -4.24 12.32 -5.69
C ASN A 143 -3.58 10.97 -6.03
N PRO A 144 -2.23 10.83 -5.89
CA PRO A 144 -1.54 9.57 -6.17
C PRO A 144 -2.11 8.42 -5.33
N GLY A 145 -2.57 7.36 -5.99
CA GLY A 145 -3.25 6.21 -5.40
C GLY A 145 -4.76 6.11 -5.69
N VAL A 146 -5.42 7.21 -6.08
CA VAL A 146 -6.88 7.20 -6.33
C VAL A 146 -7.27 6.29 -7.49
N ALA A 147 -6.54 6.30 -8.61
CA ALA A 147 -6.95 5.56 -9.79
C ALA A 147 -6.89 4.04 -9.54
N THR A 148 -5.80 3.54 -9.01
CA THR A 148 -5.65 2.12 -8.68
C THR A 148 -6.53 1.68 -7.53
N MET A 149 -6.78 2.55 -6.56
CA MET A 149 -7.76 2.31 -5.50
C MET A 149 -9.15 2.05 -6.11
N MET A 150 -9.63 2.96 -6.96
CA MET A 150 -10.98 2.87 -7.55
C MET A 150 -11.11 1.74 -8.56
N LEU A 151 -10.09 1.53 -9.41
CA LEU A 151 -10.16 0.58 -10.52
C LEU A 151 -9.74 -0.84 -10.14
N ILE A 152 -8.99 -1.02 -9.05
CA ILE A 152 -8.41 -2.32 -8.71
C ILE A 152 -8.70 -2.69 -7.24
N LEU A 153 -8.24 -1.90 -6.26
CA LEU A 153 -8.31 -2.33 -4.86
C LEU A 153 -9.74 -2.52 -4.37
N ILE A 154 -10.63 -1.57 -4.65
CA ILE A 154 -12.05 -1.66 -4.26
C ILE A 154 -12.76 -2.80 -4.99
N PRO A 155 -12.70 -2.91 -6.34
CA PRO A 155 -13.34 -4.02 -7.06
C PRO A 155 -12.85 -5.40 -6.61
N VAL A 156 -11.55 -5.59 -6.42
CA VAL A 156 -11.00 -6.86 -5.95
C VAL A 156 -11.43 -7.17 -4.52
N GLY A 157 -11.44 -6.16 -3.63
CA GLY A 157 -11.90 -6.31 -2.27
C GLY A 157 -13.38 -6.72 -2.19
N ILE A 158 -14.25 -6.04 -2.96
CA ILE A 158 -15.69 -6.37 -3.05
C ILE A 158 -15.88 -7.77 -3.65
N TYR A 159 -15.14 -8.11 -4.71
CA TYR A 159 -15.22 -9.42 -5.34
C TYR A 159 -14.80 -10.54 -4.39
N TYR A 160 -13.75 -10.35 -3.59
CA TYR A 160 -13.34 -11.32 -2.56
C TYR A 160 -14.45 -11.55 -1.54
N ILE A 161 -15.04 -10.48 -1.00
CA ILE A 161 -16.11 -10.59 0.01
C ILE A 161 -17.32 -11.34 -0.58
N TRP A 162 -17.72 -10.96 -1.80
CA TRP A 162 -18.80 -11.64 -2.50
C TRP A 162 -18.48 -13.11 -2.76
N TYR A 163 -17.27 -13.42 -3.21
CA TYR A 163 -16.85 -14.79 -3.50
C TYR A 163 -16.90 -15.66 -2.25
N ILE A 164 -16.34 -15.19 -1.14
CA ILE A 164 -16.37 -15.91 0.14
C ILE A 164 -17.81 -16.10 0.63
N ALA A 165 -18.62 -15.07 0.58
CA ALA A 165 -20.03 -15.17 1.02
C ALA A 165 -20.87 -16.13 0.16
N SER A 166 -20.54 -16.26 -1.14
CA SER A 166 -21.29 -17.10 -2.09
C SER A 166 -20.87 -18.57 -2.09
N HIS A 167 -19.61 -18.87 -1.75
CA HIS A 167 -19.05 -20.20 -1.89
C HIS A 167 -18.74 -20.89 -0.56
N PHE A 168 -18.74 -20.16 0.55
CA PHE A 168 -18.43 -20.70 1.88
C PHE A 168 -19.48 -20.27 2.90
N SER A 169 -19.98 -21.21 3.67
CA SER A 169 -20.98 -20.95 4.73
C SER A 169 -20.30 -20.40 6.00
N LEU A 170 -19.66 -19.24 5.87
CA LEU A 170 -19.04 -18.59 7.03
C LEU A 170 -20.08 -17.98 7.95
N VAL A 171 -19.90 -18.15 9.26
CA VAL A 171 -20.71 -17.47 10.27
C VAL A 171 -20.38 -15.97 10.25
N TRP A 172 -21.38 -15.12 10.47
CA TRP A 172 -21.27 -13.65 10.42
C TRP A 172 -20.11 -13.08 11.24
N TRP A 173 -19.69 -13.72 12.33
CA TRP A 173 -18.61 -13.23 13.18
C TRP A 173 -17.24 -13.22 12.49
N TYR A 174 -17.01 -14.02 11.41
CA TYR A 174 -15.78 -13.95 10.60
C TYR A 174 -15.59 -12.55 9.99
N TYR A 175 -16.67 -11.98 9.49
CA TYR A 175 -16.67 -10.64 8.89
C TYR A 175 -16.43 -9.56 9.94
N VAL A 176 -17.05 -9.68 11.11
CA VAL A 176 -16.84 -8.78 12.23
C VAL A 176 -15.42 -8.88 12.77
N ALA A 177 -14.92 -10.10 12.99
CA ALA A 177 -13.56 -10.33 13.49
C ALA A 177 -12.51 -9.74 12.52
N ALA A 178 -12.69 -9.90 11.21
CA ALA A 178 -11.83 -9.28 10.20
C ALA A 178 -11.84 -7.74 10.30
N GLY A 179 -13.02 -7.14 10.50
CA GLY A 179 -13.16 -5.69 10.70
C GLY A 179 -12.51 -5.20 11.99
N VAL A 180 -12.64 -5.94 13.08
CA VAL A 180 -11.96 -5.64 14.35
C VAL A 180 -10.44 -5.76 14.20
N LEU A 181 -9.95 -6.81 13.52
CA LEU A 181 -8.53 -7.02 13.27
C LEU A 181 -7.91 -5.95 12.36
N LEU A 182 -8.68 -5.39 11.45
CA LEU A 182 -8.24 -4.31 10.56
C LEU A 182 -7.68 -3.11 11.35
N MET A 183 -8.29 -2.74 12.47
CA MET A 183 -7.88 -1.56 13.24
C MET A 183 -6.46 -1.66 13.78
N PRO A 184 -6.08 -2.68 14.59
CA PRO A 184 -4.71 -2.80 15.08
C PRO A 184 -3.72 -3.09 13.95
N VAL A 185 -4.08 -3.85 12.92
CA VAL A 185 -3.18 -4.13 11.80
C VAL A 185 -2.88 -2.86 11.01
N SER A 186 -3.88 -2.04 10.68
CA SER A 186 -3.66 -0.76 10.00
C SER A 186 -2.81 0.20 10.85
N PHE A 187 -3.07 0.26 12.15
CA PHE A 187 -2.27 1.09 13.06
C PHE A 187 -0.82 0.62 13.12
N CYS A 188 -0.58 -0.68 13.33
CA CYS A 188 0.76 -1.25 13.45
C CYS A 188 1.53 -1.26 12.13
N SER A 189 0.86 -1.33 10.99
CA SER A 189 1.52 -1.38 9.67
C SER A 189 1.85 0.00 9.11
N LEU A 190 1.09 1.02 9.45
CA LEU A 190 1.26 2.37 8.90
C LEU A 190 1.54 3.43 9.97
N MET A 191 0.60 3.66 10.89
CA MET A 191 0.68 4.79 11.81
C MET A 191 1.85 4.65 12.80
N LEU A 192 2.01 3.48 13.39
CA LEU A 192 3.03 3.22 14.38
C LEU A 192 4.45 3.33 13.80
N PRO A 193 4.81 2.70 12.66
CA PRO A 193 6.13 2.87 12.06
C PRO A 193 6.40 4.31 11.63
N ILE A 194 5.40 5.01 11.05
CA ILE A 194 5.56 6.42 10.69
C ILE A 194 5.89 7.25 11.92
N LYS A 195 5.21 7.01 13.05
CA LYS A 195 5.45 7.76 14.29
C LYS A 195 6.79 7.40 14.93
N LEU A 196 7.14 6.11 15.00
CA LEU A 196 8.37 5.65 15.65
C LEU A 196 9.64 5.97 14.86
N LEU A 197 9.55 6.02 13.53
CA LEU A 197 10.68 6.28 12.64
C LEU A 197 10.70 7.71 12.10
N ALA A 198 9.80 8.56 12.59
CA ALA A 198 9.80 9.98 12.28
C ALA A 198 11.06 10.64 12.84
N ASP A 199 11.88 11.18 11.93
CA ASP A 199 13.16 11.80 12.27
C ASP A 199 13.38 13.02 11.37
N LYS A 200 13.50 14.19 12.00
CA LYS A 200 13.76 15.46 11.32
C LYS A 200 15.16 15.56 10.75
N GLU A 201 16.10 14.83 11.33
CA GLU A 201 17.50 14.76 10.91
C GLU A 201 17.80 13.54 10.03
N SER A 202 16.75 12.85 9.56
CA SER A 202 16.88 11.64 8.77
C SER A 202 17.74 11.85 7.53
N LYS A 203 18.68 10.93 7.29
CA LYS A 203 19.50 10.88 6.07
C LYS A 203 18.74 10.26 4.87
N HIS A 204 17.57 9.69 5.11
CA HIS A 204 16.73 9.04 4.10
C HIS A 204 15.75 10.03 3.47
N VAL A 205 16.30 11.04 2.82
CA VAL A 205 15.58 12.16 2.23
C VAL A 205 14.94 11.77 0.90
N TRP A 206 13.76 12.29 0.62
CA TRP A 206 13.16 12.25 -0.72
C TRP A 206 13.88 13.26 -1.61
N PRO A 207 14.39 12.85 -2.79
CA PRO A 207 15.02 13.78 -3.73
C PRO A 207 14.05 14.87 -4.17
N THR A 208 14.57 16.04 -4.53
CA THR A 208 13.78 17.17 -4.99
C THR A 208 12.82 16.78 -6.13
N GLU A 209 13.29 15.98 -7.08
CA GLU A 209 12.48 15.48 -8.19
C GLU A 209 11.26 14.68 -7.73
N GLU A 210 11.40 13.87 -6.68
CA GLU A 210 10.29 13.12 -6.09
C GLU A 210 9.37 14.03 -5.25
N CYS A 211 9.92 15.06 -4.60
CA CYS A 211 9.15 16.05 -3.86
C CYS A 211 8.30 16.94 -4.76
N GLU A 212 8.76 17.24 -5.96
CA GLU A 212 8.06 18.09 -6.93
C GLU A 212 7.00 17.34 -7.73
N LYS A 213 7.03 16.00 -7.71
CA LYS A 213 5.98 15.20 -8.33
C LYS A 213 4.62 15.61 -7.77
N PHE A 214 3.62 15.65 -8.64
CA PHE A 214 2.26 16.04 -8.31
C PHE A 214 2.09 17.48 -7.77
N HIS A 215 3.16 18.26 -7.63
CA HIS A 215 3.15 19.68 -7.23
C HIS A 215 2.28 19.98 -6.00
N VAL A 216 2.38 19.15 -4.96
CA VAL A 216 1.52 19.19 -3.77
C VAL A 216 1.50 20.58 -3.13
N MET A 217 2.66 21.23 -2.97
CA MET A 217 2.77 22.57 -2.39
C MET A 217 1.97 23.65 -3.16
N LYS A 218 1.79 23.50 -4.48
CA LYS A 218 1.01 24.43 -5.30
C LYS A 218 -0.49 24.17 -5.21
N ARG A 219 -0.90 22.96 -4.80
CA ARG A 219 -2.30 22.54 -4.70
C ARG A 219 -2.94 22.86 -3.36
N ILE A 220 -2.12 23.04 -2.32
CA ILE A 220 -2.57 23.42 -0.97
C ILE A 220 -2.37 24.92 -0.82
N ARG A 221 -3.43 25.66 -0.92
CA ARG A 221 -3.46 27.09 -0.57
C ARG A 221 -4.02 27.28 0.83
#